data_70928500c739194947288f4c5ffa6255
#
_entry.id   70928500c739194947288f4c5ffa6255
#
_cell.length_a   1.000
_cell.length_b   1.000
_cell.length_c   1.000
_cell.angle_alpha   90.00
_cell.angle_beta   90.00
_cell.angle_gamma   90.00
#
_symmetry.space_group_name_H-M   'P 1'
#
loop_
_entity.id
_entity.type
_entity.pdbx_description
1 polymer ?
#
loop_
_entity_poly.entity_id
_entity_poly.type
_entity_poly.pdbx_seq_one_letter_code
_entity_poly.pdbx_strand_id
1 'polypeptide(L)'
;MTVRVRFYAAFREVVGGKQADVDVTDGRTLGDLLDAIVTRWPELHEHLLNEDGGLSKRANLFVDGRALRFLPDGLATPLHAEQEIDCFQAVAGG
;
A
#
# COMPACT_ATOMS: atom_id res chain seq x y z
N MET A 1 -7.26 -6.26 12.51
CA MET A 1 -6.13 -6.96 11.88
C MET A 1 -4.96 -6.02 11.73
N THR A 2 -3.78 -6.46 12.09
CA THR A 2 -2.55 -5.66 11.94
C THR A 2 -1.68 -6.29 10.85
N VAL A 3 -1.27 -5.46 9.89
CA VAL A 3 -0.47 -5.91 8.76
C VAL A 3 0.82 -5.10 8.72
N ARG A 4 1.94 -5.78 8.53
CA ARG A 4 3.22 -5.11 8.40
C ARG A 4 3.46 -4.69 6.95
N VAL A 5 3.74 -3.40 6.76
CA VAL A 5 4.02 -2.84 5.46
C VAL A 5 5.45 -2.30 5.45
N ARG A 6 6.22 -2.68 4.44
CA ARG A 6 7.56 -2.13 4.24
C ARG A 6 7.47 -0.98 3.27
N PHE A 7 8.14 0.11 3.61
CA PHE A 7 8.16 1.32 2.80
C PHE A 7 9.58 1.57 2.28
N TYR A 8 9.69 2.20 1.14
CA TYR A 8 10.96 2.41 0.46
C TYR A 8 11.13 3.87 0.03
N ALA A 9 12.39 4.27 -0.11
CA ALA A 9 12.77 5.60 -0.62
C ALA A 9 12.06 6.72 0.14
N ALA A 10 11.48 7.68 -0.57
CA ALA A 10 10.85 8.85 0.05
C ALA A 10 9.70 8.51 0.99
N PHE A 11 9.05 7.36 0.80
CA PHE A 11 7.97 6.96 1.70
C PHE A 11 8.47 6.67 3.11
N ARG A 12 9.72 6.25 3.25
CA ARG A 12 10.33 6.02 4.57
C ARG A 12 10.39 7.28 5.40
N GLU A 13 10.63 8.42 4.77
CA GLU A 13 10.68 9.70 5.46
C GLU A 13 9.32 10.09 6.01
N VAL A 14 8.26 9.81 5.27
CA VAL A 14 6.90 10.13 5.70
C VAL A 14 6.48 9.25 6.88
N VAL A 15 6.73 7.94 6.79
CA VAL A 15 6.27 7.01 7.83
C VAL A 15 7.22 6.91 9.02
N GLY A 16 8.43 7.42 8.88
CA GLY A 16 9.40 7.44 9.98
C GLY A 16 10.18 6.15 10.16
N GLY A 17 10.31 5.34 9.10
CA GLY A 17 11.07 4.09 9.19
C GLY A 17 10.91 3.22 7.97
N LYS A 18 11.55 2.06 8.02
CA LYS A 18 11.55 1.11 6.91
C LYS A 18 10.25 0.30 6.84
N GLN A 19 9.54 0.19 7.94
CA GLN A 19 8.30 -0.56 8.03
C GLN A 19 7.41 0.00 9.12
N ALA A 20 6.13 -0.30 9.02
CA ALA A 20 5.17 0.06 10.05
C ALA A 20 4.07 -0.99 10.10
N ASP A 21 3.51 -1.18 11.29
CA ASP A 21 2.35 -2.03 11.47
C ASP A 21 1.11 -1.17 11.24
N VAL A 22 0.28 -1.57 10.30
CA VAL A 22 -0.91 -0.82 9.92
C VAL A 22 -2.14 -1.59 10.39
N ASP A 23 -2.97 -0.92 11.15
CA ASP A 23 -4.20 -1.53 11.67
C ASP A 23 -5.33 -1.32 10.68
N VAL A 24 -5.96 -2.42 10.27
CA VAL A 24 -7.11 -2.41 9.37
C VAL A 24 -8.30 -2.93 10.14
N THR A 25 -9.14 -2.02 10.61
CA THR A 25 -10.24 -2.35 11.52
C THR A 25 -11.46 -2.90 10.81
N ASP A 26 -11.83 -2.31 9.66
CA ASP A 26 -12.99 -2.69 8.91
C ASP A 26 -12.60 -3.16 7.52
N GLY A 27 -13.24 -4.21 7.08
CA GLY A 27 -12.91 -4.79 5.79
C GLY A 27 -11.59 -5.56 5.85
N ARG A 28 -11.23 -6.22 4.76
CA ARG A 28 -10.05 -7.08 4.75
C ARG A 28 -9.49 -7.26 3.35
N THR A 29 -9.45 -6.15 2.61
CA THR A 29 -8.91 -6.16 1.26
C THR A 29 -7.70 -5.24 1.18
N LEU A 30 -6.95 -5.36 0.07
CA LEU A 30 -5.84 -4.45 -0.17
C LEU A 30 -6.29 -2.99 -0.28
N GLY A 31 -7.51 -2.77 -0.81
CA GLY A 31 -8.09 -1.42 -0.84
C GLY A 31 -8.27 -0.85 0.55
N ASP A 32 -8.75 -1.68 1.49
CA ASP A 32 -8.90 -1.27 2.88
C ASP A 32 -7.54 -0.93 3.51
N LEU A 33 -6.50 -1.68 3.16
CA LEU A 33 -5.15 -1.39 3.62
C LEU A 33 -4.66 -0.05 3.09
N LEU A 34 -4.87 0.24 1.80
CA LEU A 34 -4.50 1.53 1.23
C LEU A 34 -5.22 2.67 1.93
N ASP A 35 -6.52 2.52 2.20
CA ASP A 35 -7.28 3.53 2.92
C ASP A 35 -6.71 3.77 4.32
N ALA A 36 -6.34 2.70 5.01
CA ALA A 36 -5.73 2.81 6.34
C ALA A 36 -4.37 3.53 6.28
N ILE A 37 -3.58 3.24 5.26
CA ILE A 37 -2.27 3.89 5.07
C ILE A 37 -2.44 5.39 4.86
N VAL A 38 -3.32 5.80 3.94
CA VAL A 38 -3.48 7.23 3.63
C VAL A 38 -4.21 7.99 4.73
N THR A 39 -5.00 7.29 5.54
CA THR A 39 -5.61 7.90 6.73
C THR A 39 -4.57 8.20 7.79
N ARG A 40 -3.63 7.27 8.00
CA ARG A 40 -2.57 7.44 8.99
C ARG A 40 -1.50 8.43 8.52
N TRP A 41 -1.16 8.39 7.23
CA TRP A 41 -0.18 9.29 6.64
C TRP A 41 -0.79 10.03 5.45
N PRO A 42 -1.55 11.10 5.71
CA PRO A 42 -2.23 11.83 4.63
C PRO A 42 -1.31 12.34 3.52
N GLU A 43 -0.03 12.56 3.84
CA GLU A 43 0.95 12.99 2.86
C GLU A 43 1.15 11.96 1.74
N LEU A 44 0.83 10.71 1.99
CA LEU A 44 0.96 9.66 0.99
C LEU A 44 -0.23 9.59 0.03
N HIS A 45 -1.32 10.28 0.33
CA HIS A 45 -2.54 10.20 -0.48
C HIS A 45 -2.30 10.49 -1.96
N GLU A 46 -1.62 11.59 -2.25
CA GLU A 46 -1.34 11.99 -3.63
C GLU A 46 -0.40 11.03 -4.36
N HIS A 47 0.47 10.36 -3.60
CA HIS A 47 1.44 9.43 -4.17
C HIS A 47 0.86 8.04 -4.39
N LEU A 48 -0.12 7.66 -3.58
CA LEU A 48 -0.65 6.30 -3.60
C LEU A 48 -1.98 6.16 -4.33
N LEU A 49 -2.82 7.18 -4.30
CA LEU A 49 -4.18 7.09 -4.83
C LEU A 49 -4.42 7.99 -6.01
N ASN A 50 -5.21 7.49 -6.95
CA ASN A 50 -5.79 8.27 -8.03
C ASN A 50 -7.06 8.96 -7.54
N GLU A 51 -7.62 9.85 -8.36
CA GLU A 51 -8.88 10.52 -8.06
C GLU A 51 -10.04 9.54 -7.87
N ASP A 52 -10.00 8.40 -8.54
CA ASP A 52 -11.02 7.37 -8.43
C ASP A 52 -10.83 6.42 -7.24
N GLY A 53 -9.81 6.66 -6.42
CA GLY A 53 -9.51 5.82 -5.26
C GLY A 53 -8.65 4.60 -5.55
N GLY A 54 -8.30 4.37 -6.80
CA GLY A 54 -7.40 3.27 -7.18
C GLY A 54 -5.94 3.60 -6.94
N LEU A 55 -5.08 2.59 -7.06
CA LEU A 55 -3.64 2.78 -6.89
C LEU A 55 -3.10 3.67 -8.01
N SER A 56 -2.35 4.69 -7.61
CA SER A 56 -1.71 5.61 -8.55
C SER A 56 -0.62 4.90 -9.37
N LYS A 57 -0.43 5.35 -10.61
CA LYS A 57 0.69 4.89 -11.43
C LYS A 57 2.04 5.30 -10.85
N ARG A 58 2.05 6.23 -9.90
CA ARG A 58 3.28 6.69 -9.24
C ARG A 58 3.73 5.77 -8.13
N ALA A 59 2.96 4.74 -7.82
CA ALA A 59 3.26 3.83 -6.74
C ALA A 59 3.14 2.39 -7.19
N ASN A 60 3.87 1.52 -6.50
CA ASN A 60 3.76 0.08 -6.65
C ASN A 60 3.43 -0.52 -5.29
N LEU A 61 2.51 -1.47 -5.29
CA LEU A 61 2.19 -2.25 -4.11
C LEU A 61 2.44 -3.72 -4.47
N PHE A 62 3.29 -4.37 -3.69
CA PHE A 62 3.59 -5.78 -3.87
C PHE A 62 3.03 -6.57 -2.70
N VAL A 63 2.43 -7.71 -3.01
CA VAL A 63 1.86 -8.61 -2.03
C VAL A 63 2.54 -9.96 -2.22
N ASP A 64 3.33 -10.37 -1.24
CA ASP A 64 4.12 -11.62 -1.29
C ASP A 64 4.97 -11.68 -2.56
N GLY A 65 5.56 -10.55 -2.95
CA GLY A 65 6.42 -10.47 -4.11
C GLY A 65 5.71 -10.29 -5.44
N ARG A 66 4.39 -10.20 -5.46
CA ARG A 66 3.62 -10.02 -6.68
C ARG A 66 3.00 -8.63 -6.74
N ALA A 67 3.23 -7.94 -7.85
CA ALA A 67 2.68 -6.60 -8.05
C ALA A 67 1.15 -6.64 -8.09
N LEU A 68 0.52 -5.63 -7.50
CA LEU A 68 -0.94 -5.53 -7.42
C LEU A 68 -1.62 -5.69 -8.79
N ARG A 69 -1.04 -5.10 -9.83
CA ARG A 69 -1.64 -5.16 -11.19
C ARG A 69 -1.73 -6.57 -11.75
N PHE A 70 -0.98 -7.52 -11.19
CA PHE A 70 -1.01 -8.93 -11.62
C PHE A 70 -1.91 -9.78 -10.73
N LEU A 71 -2.55 -9.19 -9.72
CA LEU A 71 -3.50 -9.92 -8.88
C LEU A 71 -4.87 -9.89 -9.55
N PRO A 72 -5.52 -11.05 -9.73
CA PRO A 72 -6.81 -11.11 -10.44
C PRO A 72 -7.89 -10.20 -9.87
N ASP A 73 -7.92 -10.06 -8.56
CA ASP A 73 -8.95 -9.26 -7.89
C ASP A 73 -8.48 -7.84 -7.56
N GLY A 74 -7.24 -7.48 -7.92
CA GLY A 74 -6.73 -6.13 -7.68
C GLY A 74 -6.87 -5.71 -6.23
N LEU A 75 -7.45 -4.53 -6.01
CA LEU A 75 -7.65 -4.00 -4.67
C LEU A 75 -8.70 -4.77 -3.86
N ALA A 76 -9.50 -5.61 -4.51
CA ALA A 76 -10.44 -6.47 -3.81
C ALA A 76 -9.80 -7.76 -3.30
N THR A 77 -8.50 -7.96 -3.56
CA THR A 77 -7.77 -9.13 -3.08
C THR A 77 -7.85 -9.20 -1.55
N PRO A 78 -8.19 -10.38 -1.01
CA PRO A 78 -8.26 -10.54 0.45
C PRO A 78 -6.92 -10.27 1.13
N LEU A 79 -6.98 -9.64 2.28
CA LEU A 79 -5.81 -9.29 3.08
C LEU A 79 -5.65 -10.28 4.22
N HIS A 80 -4.41 -10.71 4.47
CA HIS A 80 -4.06 -11.60 5.58
C HIS A 80 -2.90 -11.02 6.39
N ALA A 81 -2.91 -11.25 7.69
CA ALA A 81 -1.92 -10.67 8.60
C ALA A 81 -0.48 -11.10 8.30
N GLU A 82 -0.29 -12.30 7.77
CA GLU A 82 1.05 -12.82 7.49
C GLU A 82 1.60 -12.43 6.12
N GLN A 83 0.84 -11.69 5.32
CA GLN A 83 1.32 -11.28 4.01
C GLN A 83 2.46 -10.28 4.14
N GLU A 84 3.40 -10.39 3.20
CA GLU A 84 4.46 -9.39 3.05
C GLU A 84 3.96 -8.31 2.09
N ILE A 85 3.82 -7.10 2.59
CA ILE A 85 3.37 -5.96 1.79
C ILE A 85 4.53 -4.99 1.63
N ASP A 86 4.82 -4.65 0.38
CA ASP A 86 5.86 -3.68 0.04
C ASP A 86 5.24 -2.54 -0.74
N CYS A 87 5.56 -1.32 -0.32
CA CYS A 87 5.02 -0.11 -0.92
C CYS A 87 6.18 0.80 -1.35
N PHE A 88 6.28 1.06 -2.65
CA PHE A 88 7.33 1.94 -3.16
C PHE A 88 6.83 2.84 -4.27
N GLN A 89 7.62 3.90 -4.51
CA GLN A 89 7.37 4.77 -5.65
C GLN A 89 7.74 4.06 -6.93
N ALA A 90 6.91 4.24 -7.95
CA ALA A 90 7.25 3.78 -9.29
C ALA A 90 8.36 4.67 -9.84
N VAL A 91 9.34 4.07 -10.49
CA VAL A 91 10.42 4.81 -11.13
C VAL A 91 9.92 5.39 -12.44
N ALA A 92 10.09 6.70 -12.62
CA ALA A 92 9.67 7.37 -13.84
C ALA A 92 10.41 6.79 -15.05
N GLY A 93 9.65 6.43 -16.07
CA GLY A 93 10.21 5.87 -17.29
C GLY A 93 10.65 4.42 -17.17
N GLY A 94 10.43 3.82 -16.02
CA GLY A 94 10.81 2.44 -15.76
C GLY A 94 9.69 1.46 -15.94
#